data_cbcbc42737784840f340fca7752a3eae
#
_entry.id   cbcbc42737784840f340fca7752a3eae
#
_cell.length_a   1.000
_cell.length_b   1.000
_cell.length_c   1.000
_cell.angle_alpha   90.00
_cell.angle_beta   90.00
_cell.angle_gamma   90.00
#
_symmetry.space_group_name_H-M   'P 1'
#
loop_
_entity.id
_entity.type
_entity.pdbx_description
1 polymer ?
#
loop_
_entity_poly.entity_id
_entity_poly.type
_entity_poly.pdbx_seq_one_letter_code
_entity_poly.pdbx_strand_id
1 'polypeptide(L)'
;MEIAELKGHLDTVKSEITAAVAKRDSEIKQYGEATEATRKALTAATERLDAIKGDMDRIDARVIEMEKAAQRQFGGVAEAKSVGQQFVESNAYKNARSNGTDAARVNKALSNLSASAGALVQPQRRSDVVIPAQRTTFIRDLLTSIPTSSNAVEVMRENVFTNNSAPQQPSSASTAIGAGEFQAKAESNLTYELVTVPVRTMAHWIAASRQVLSDAPMLQRLVDTKLMYGLNLLSDTQLLYGAGTNQSLTGLMVDSGVSNQGQITAGTTAADLPGAMLNHIRGAITKCQTFEYYNINGLVVNPEDWQTLETAKGSDGHYIWVSVPSGGEQRLWRVPVIVSNAMTKGDFLLGDWTMGATIYDREQMDIRVSESHSDYFVKNGVAILAEERYGFGIELPKAFTKGKFTVASS
;
A
#
# COMPACT_ATOMS: atom_id res chain seq x y z
N MET A 1 1.98 24.34 3.83
CA MET A 1 2.97 25.02 2.94
C MET A 1 2.46 26.43 2.79
N GLU A 2 3.11 27.37 3.44
CA GLU A 2 2.62 28.75 3.51
C GLU A 2 2.81 29.42 2.12
N ILE A 3 1.87 30.28 1.76
CA ILE A 3 1.88 31.07 0.49
C ILE A 3 3.20 31.83 0.32
N ALA A 4 3.86 32.18 1.42
CA ALA A 4 5.18 32.82 1.44
C ALA A 4 6.31 31.93 0.91
N GLU A 5 6.29 30.62 1.21
CA GLU A 5 7.28 29.66 0.67
C GLU A 5 7.08 29.41 -0.83
N LEU A 6 5.83 29.35 -1.28
CA LEU A 6 5.51 29.20 -2.69
C LEU A 6 5.97 30.41 -3.50
N LYS A 7 5.81 31.62 -2.93
CA LYS A 7 6.28 32.88 -3.54
C LYS A 7 7.81 32.93 -3.61
N GLY A 8 8.50 32.48 -2.56
CA GLY A 8 9.96 32.37 -2.55
C GLY A 8 10.51 31.40 -3.61
N HIS A 9 9.88 30.22 -3.77
CA HIS A 9 10.25 29.28 -4.83
C HIS A 9 9.97 29.83 -6.24
N LEU A 10 8.90 30.56 -6.41
CA LEU A 10 8.53 31.18 -7.69
C LEU A 10 9.48 32.30 -8.10
N ASP A 11 9.94 33.11 -7.15
CA ASP A 11 10.96 34.15 -7.37
C ASP A 11 12.34 33.53 -7.68
N THR A 12 12.68 32.40 -7.06
CA THR A 12 13.91 31.65 -7.35
C THR A 12 13.88 31.08 -8.76
N VAL A 13 12.81 30.40 -9.15
CA VAL A 13 12.63 29.87 -10.51
C VAL A 13 12.65 30.99 -11.56
N LYS A 14 12.04 32.13 -11.27
CA LYS A 14 12.05 33.31 -12.14
C LYS A 14 13.47 33.88 -12.32
N SER A 15 14.26 33.94 -11.25
CA SER A 15 15.65 34.40 -11.32
C SER A 15 16.53 33.42 -12.10
N GLU A 16 16.33 32.12 -11.94
CA GLU A 16 17.06 31.08 -12.67
C GLU A 16 16.71 31.07 -14.16
N ILE A 17 15.44 31.23 -14.52
CA ILE A 17 15.00 31.35 -15.92
C ILE A 17 15.60 32.60 -16.54
N THR A 18 15.57 33.74 -15.83
CA THR A 18 16.15 35.00 -16.34
C THR A 18 17.67 34.89 -16.55
N ALA A 19 18.37 34.24 -15.65
CA ALA A 19 19.81 33.97 -15.76
C ALA A 19 20.13 33.00 -16.91
N ALA A 20 19.31 31.95 -17.11
CA ALA A 20 19.47 30.99 -18.21
C ALA A 20 19.20 31.64 -19.58
N VAL A 21 18.22 32.55 -19.69
CA VAL A 21 17.96 33.30 -20.91
C VAL A 21 19.10 34.25 -21.23
N ALA A 22 19.62 34.99 -20.23
CA ALA A 22 20.75 35.90 -20.41
C ALA A 22 22.02 35.16 -20.83
N LYS A 23 22.28 33.95 -20.29
CA LYS A 23 23.39 33.09 -20.66
C LYS A 23 23.25 32.58 -22.10
N ARG A 24 22.06 32.20 -22.54
CA ARG A 24 21.75 31.82 -23.92
C ARG A 24 21.92 32.97 -24.92
N ASP A 25 21.49 34.17 -24.52
CA ASP A 25 21.66 35.35 -25.36
C ASP A 25 23.15 35.67 -25.56
N SER A 26 23.99 35.48 -24.56
CA SER A 26 25.46 35.62 -24.68
C SER A 26 26.08 34.53 -25.53
N GLU A 27 25.63 33.29 -25.45
CA GLU A 27 26.08 32.17 -26.26
C GLU A 27 25.65 32.35 -27.73
N ILE A 28 24.44 32.82 -28.01
CA ILE A 28 23.94 33.11 -29.38
C ILE A 28 24.74 34.24 -30.02
N LYS A 29 25.13 35.26 -29.25
CA LYS A 29 26.01 36.33 -29.74
C LYS A 29 27.43 35.86 -30.09
N GLN A 30 27.89 34.78 -29.43
CA GLN A 30 29.22 34.22 -29.62
C GLN A 30 29.29 33.24 -30.80
N TYR A 31 28.17 32.62 -31.21
CA TYR A 31 28.09 31.62 -32.28
C TYR A 31 27.38 32.15 -33.56
N GLY A 32 27.18 33.45 -33.72
CA GLY A 32 26.68 34.16 -34.92
C GLY A 32 26.05 33.31 -36.00
N GLU A 33 24.75 33.41 -36.10
CA GLU A 33 23.77 32.97 -37.08
C GLU A 33 22.69 32.06 -36.51
N ALA A 34 21.81 32.64 -35.69
CA ALA A 34 20.54 31.99 -35.41
C ALA A 34 19.65 32.10 -36.68
N THR A 35 19.24 30.95 -37.25
CA THR A 35 18.31 30.88 -38.36
C THR A 35 17.01 31.65 -38.01
N GLU A 36 16.35 32.26 -39.03
CA GLU A 36 15.08 33.01 -38.83
C GLU A 36 14.01 32.21 -38.09
N ALA A 37 14.02 30.89 -38.21
CA ALA A 37 13.14 29.99 -37.49
C ALA A 37 13.39 30.03 -35.96
N THR A 38 14.65 30.12 -35.52
CA THR A 38 15.01 30.22 -34.10
C THR A 38 14.65 31.60 -33.54
N ARG A 39 14.75 32.65 -34.34
CA ARG A 39 14.29 33.97 -33.96
C ARG A 39 12.77 34.04 -33.77
N LYS A 40 11.99 33.46 -34.70
CA LYS A 40 10.53 33.35 -34.58
C LYS A 40 10.10 32.53 -33.37
N ALA A 41 10.79 31.43 -33.08
CA ALA A 41 10.52 30.61 -31.90
C ALA A 41 10.84 31.37 -30.59
N LEU A 42 11.91 32.17 -30.57
CA LEU A 42 12.28 32.99 -29.43
C LEU A 42 11.26 34.13 -29.19
N THR A 43 10.81 34.81 -30.24
CA THR A 43 9.76 35.86 -30.12
C THR A 43 8.43 35.27 -29.65
N ALA A 44 8.03 34.11 -30.16
CA ALA A 44 6.81 33.44 -29.70
C ALA A 44 6.93 32.95 -28.23
N ALA A 45 8.13 32.58 -27.79
CA ALA A 45 8.38 32.19 -26.40
C ALA A 45 8.36 33.39 -25.46
N THR A 46 8.89 34.55 -25.88
CA THR A 46 8.84 35.78 -25.08
C THR A 46 7.40 36.33 -24.98
N GLU A 47 6.61 36.30 -26.06
CA GLU A 47 5.20 36.68 -26.04
C GLU A 47 4.37 35.77 -25.08
N ARG A 48 4.66 34.47 -25.06
CA ARG A 48 4.03 33.54 -24.09
C ARG A 48 4.45 33.81 -22.64
N LEU A 49 5.69 34.19 -22.40
CA LEU A 49 6.17 34.59 -21.08
C LEU A 49 5.52 35.86 -20.60
N ASP A 50 5.32 36.85 -21.50
CA ASP A 50 4.62 38.09 -21.15
C ASP A 50 3.13 37.85 -20.91
N ALA A 51 2.50 36.93 -21.64
CA ALA A 51 1.12 36.52 -21.40
C ALA A 51 0.98 35.83 -20.02
N ILE A 52 1.88 34.90 -19.69
CA ILE A 52 1.91 34.22 -18.39
C ILE A 52 2.13 35.21 -17.25
N LYS A 53 3.01 36.19 -17.45
CA LYS A 53 3.24 37.25 -16.47
C LYS A 53 1.97 38.12 -16.26
N GLY A 54 1.25 38.45 -17.34
CA GLY A 54 -0.01 39.16 -17.26
C GLY A 54 -1.11 38.37 -16.55
N ASP A 55 -1.15 37.05 -16.74
CA ASP A 55 -2.08 36.16 -16.02
C ASP A 55 -1.70 36.02 -14.54
N MET A 56 -0.41 36.00 -14.19
CA MET A 56 0.06 36.01 -12.81
C MET A 56 -0.33 37.31 -12.09
N ASP A 57 -0.14 38.47 -12.73
CA ASP A 57 -0.54 39.74 -12.17
C ASP A 57 -2.07 39.81 -11.92
N ARG A 58 -2.87 39.17 -12.80
CA ARG A 58 -4.33 39.05 -12.60
C ARG A 58 -4.68 38.10 -11.46
N ILE A 59 -3.94 37.02 -11.29
CA ILE A 59 -4.12 36.05 -10.17
C ILE A 59 -3.76 36.77 -8.86
N ASP A 60 -2.64 37.49 -8.81
CA ASP A 60 -2.22 38.23 -7.62
C ASP A 60 -3.27 39.31 -7.26
N ALA A 61 -3.81 40.04 -8.22
CA ALA A 61 -4.90 40.99 -7.98
C ALA A 61 -6.15 40.32 -7.41
N ARG A 62 -6.52 39.13 -7.92
CA ARG A 62 -7.67 38.36 -7.40
C ARG A 62 -7.39 37.77 -6.02
N VAL A 63 -6.16 37.35 -5.72
CA VAL A 63 -5.75 36.88 -4.38
C VAL A 63 -5.87 38.05 -3.38
N ILE A 64 -5.38 39.22 -3.72
CA ILE A 64 -5.52 40.42 -2.88
C ILE A 64 -7.00 40.83 -2.68
N GLU A 65 -7.85 40.69 -3.71
CA GLU A 65 -9.28 40.91 -3.55
C GLU A 65 -9.95 39.85 -2.68
N MET A 66 -9.58 38.59 -2.83
CA MET A 66 -10.06 37.49 -1.96
C MET A 66 -9.57 37.64 -0.51
N GLU A 67 -8.32 38.07 -0.30
CA GLU A 67 -7.80 38.38 1.04
C GLU A 67 -8.54 39.54 1.68
N LYS A 68 -8.82 40.61 0.91
CA LYS A 68 -9.65 41.74 1.36
C LYS A 68 -11.11 41.34 1.59
N ALA A 69 -11.67 40.44 0.80
CA ALA A 69 -13.01 39.90 0.99
C ALA A 69 -13.05 38.98 2.22
N ALA A 70 -12.04 38.12 2.41
CA ALA A 70 -11.89 37.29 3.60
C ALA A 70 -11.70 38.15 4.86
N GLN A 71 -10.88 39.20 4.82
CA GLN A 71 -10.75 40.17 5.93
C GLN A 71 -12.05 40.90 6.19
N ARG A 72 -12.85 41.21 5.19
CA ARG A 72 -14.19 41.81 5.39
C ARG A 72 -15.20 40.82 5.95
N GLN A 73 -15.06 39.53 5.61
CA GLN A 73 -15.95 38.48 6.13
C GLN A 73 -15.53 37.99 7.53
N PHE A 74 -14.23 38.08 7.87
CA PHE A 74 -13.71 37.79 9.21
C PHE A 74 -13.47 39.04 10.07
N GLY A 75 -13.42 40.23 9.47
CA GLY A 75 -13.25 41.52 10.18
C GLY A 75 -14.49 42.00 10.91
N GLY A 76 -15.55 41.22 10.94
CA GLY A 76 -16.78 41.49 11.69
C GLY A 76 -16.94 40.65 12.96
N VAL A 77 -16.01 39.84 13.31
CA VAL A 77 -15.95 39.25 14.65
C VAL A 77 -15.24 40.26 15.53
N ALA A 78 -16.01 41.23 16.09
CA ALA A 78 -15.59 41.91 17.29
C ALA A 78 -15.05 40.87 18.24
N GLU A 79 -13.81 41.01 18.73
CA GLU A 79 -13.24 40.13 19.75
C GLU A 79 -14.34 39.93 20.81
N ALA A 80 -14.78 38.68 20.93
CA ALA A 80 -15.82 38.35 21.91
C ALA A 80 -15.21 38.64 23.28
N LYS A 81 -15.53 39.80 23.82
CA LYS A 81 -15.05 40.23 25.13
C LYS A 81 -15.31 39.11 26.12
N SER A 82 -14.32 38.74 26.90
CA SER A 82 -14.47 37.69 27.89
C SER A 82 -15.67 38.01 28.82
N VAL A 83 -16.34 36.98 29.32
CA VAL A 83 -17.48 37.16 30.23
C VAL A 83 -17.11 38.06 31.41
N GLY A 84 -15.85 38.03 31.86
CA GLY A 84 -15.32 38.93 32.87
C GLY A 84 -15.24 40.40 32.40
N GLN A 85 -14.83 40.64 31.15
CA GLN A 85 -14.82 42.00 30.58
C GLN A 85 -16.23 42.54 30.38
N GLN A 86 -17.18 41.73 29.93
CA GLN A 86 -18.58 42.14 29.81
C GLN A 86 -19.23 42.42 31.17
N PHE A 87 -18.83 41.66 32.19
CA PHE A 87 -19.29 41.91 33.57
C PHE A 87 -18.75 43.23 34.11
N VAL A 88 -17.46 43.52 33.97
CA VAL A 88 -16.81 44.75 34.40
C VAL A 88 -17.33 45.98 33.69
N GLU A 89 -17.70 45.82 32.40
CA GLU A 89 -18.30 46.91 31.58
C GLU A 89 -19.81 47.07 31.80
N SER A 90 -20.47 46.12 32.46
CA SER A 90 -21.91 46.20 32.70
C SER A 90 -22.29 47.38 33.56
N ASN A 91 -23.42 48.00 33.25
CA ASN A 91 -23.97 49.10 34.06
C ASN A 91 -24.25 48.65 35.49
N ALA A 92 -24.56 47.41 35.75
CA ALA A 92 -24.77 46.83 37.08
C ALA A 92 -23.49 46.88 37.94
N TYR A 93 -22.31 46.53 37.33
CA TYR A 93 -21.03 46.59 38.05
C TYR A 93 -20.56 48.02 38.29
N LYS A 94 -20.77 48.91 37.26
CA LYS A 94 -20.41 50.34 37.35
C LYS A 94 -21.26 51.03 38.47
N ASN A 95 -22.54 50.74 38.54
CA ASN A 95 -23.45 51.28 39.56
C ASN A 95 -23.15 50.72 40.97
N ALA A 96 -22.82 49.43 41.08
CA ALA A 96 -22.42 48.84 42.37
C ALA A 96 -21.11 49.44 42.89
N ARG A 97 -20.18 49.81 42.00
CA ARG A 97 -18.92 50.46 42.39
C ARG A 97 -19.06 51.91 42.74
N SER A 98 -20.03 52.64 42.18
CA SER A 98 -20.24 54.08 42.45
C SER A 98 -21.04 54.34 43.71
N ASN A 99 -21.97 53.45 44.12
CA ASN A 99 -22.92 53.75 45.19
C ASN A 99 -22.69 52.92 46.51
N GLY A 100 -21.65 52.06 46.53
CA GLY A 100 -21.25 51.34 47.78
C GLY A 100 -22.28 50.41 48.44
N THR A 101 -23.39 50.17 47.80
CA THR A 101 -24.48 49.33 48.26
C THR A 101 -24.91 48.33 47.22
N ASP A 102 -24.95 47.08 47.64
CA ASP A 102 -25.45 45.89 46.99
C ASP A 102 -24.52 45.20 45.98
N ALA A 103 -24.12 44.02 46.40
CA ALA A 103 -23.46 43.05 45.53
C ALA A 103 -24.33 42.81 44.29
N ALA A 104 -23.80 43.11 43.12
CA ALA A 104 -24.42 42.78 41.83
C ALA A 104 -24.64 41.25 41.79
N ARG A 105 -25.85 40.82 42.08
CA ARG A 105 -26.21 39.40 41.94
C ARG A 105 -26.48 39.11 40.48
N VAL A 106 -25.56 38.44 39.86
CA VAL A 106 -25.84 37.79 38.57
C VAL A 106 -26.77 36.60 38.85
N ASN A 107 -28.07 36.85 38.80
CA ASN A 107 -29.11 35.87 39.14
C ASN A 107 -29.19 34.67 38.18
N LYS A 108 -28.35 34.60 37.16
CA LYS A 108 -28.25 33.47 36.26
C LYS A 108 -26.83 33.35 35.70
N ALA A 109 -26.08 32.38 36.19
CA ALA A 109 -24.83 32.00 35.56
C ALA A 109 -25.15 31.51 34.14
N LEU A 110 -24.56 32.14 33.15
CA LEU A 110 -24.60 31.66 31.78
C LEU A 110 -23.83 30.32 31.75
N SER A 111 -24.53 29.25 31.53
CA SER A 111 -23.97 27.89 31.45
C SER A 111 -24.10 27.33 30.05
N ASN A 112 -23.28 26.37 29.72
CA ASN A 112 -23.30 25.69 28.42
C ASN A 112 -24.50 24.71 28.27
N LEU A 113 -25.50 24.80 29.14
CA LEU A 113 -26.77 24.07 29.02
C LEU A 113 -27.64 24.70 27.94
N SER A 114 -28.33 23.86 27.12
CA SER A 114 -29.18 24.32 26.02
C SER A 114 -30.27 25.34 26.44
N ALA A 115 -30.69 25.32 27.67
CA ALA A 115 -31.66 26.27 28.26
C ALA A 115 -31.05 27.63 28.67
N SER A 116 -29.73 27.81 28.58
CA SER A 116 -29.02 29.05 28.92
C SER A 116 -28.26 29.59 27.69
N ALA A 117 -26.96 29.37 27.61
CA ALA A 117 -26.13 29.84 26.49
C ALA A 117 -25.65 28.73 25.59
N GLY A 118 -26.00 27.49 25.83
CA GLY A 118 -25.54 26.33 25.06
C GLY A 118 -25.91 26.36 23.60
N ALA A 119 -27.02 27.00 23.22
CA ALA A 119 -27.42 27.19 21.81
C ALA A 119 -26.54 28.20 21.06
N LEU A 120 -25.85 29.10 21.78
CA LEU A 120 -24.93 30.10 21.23
C LEU A 120 -23.50 29.55 21.01
N VAL A 121 -23.19 28.45 21.70
CA VAL A 121 -21.89 27.78 21.57
C VAL A 121 -21.97 26.81 20.40
N GLN A 122 -21.49 27.21 19.25
CA GLN A 122 -21.40 26.33 18.09
C GLN A 122 -20.24 25.34 18.29
N PRO A 123 -20.50 24.03 18.24
CA PRO A 123 -19.43 23.03 18.27
C PRO A 123 -18.60 23.17 16.99
N GLN A 124 -17.30 23.28 17.14
CA GLN A 124 -16.39 23.24 16.00
C GLN A 124 -16.41 21.83 15.42
N ARG A 125 -17.04 21.68 14.25
CA ARG A 125 -17.02 20.41 13.51
C ARG A 125 -15.75 20.38 12.67
N ARG A 126 -14.89 19.40 12.91
CA ARG A 126 -13.79 19.11 11.98
C ARG A 126 -14.38 18.66 10.64
N SER A 127 -13.88 19.21 9.57
CA SER A 127 -14.24 18.79 8.20
C SER A 127 -13.61 17.44 7.82
N ASP A 128 -12.53 17.05 8.53
CA ASP A 128 -11.80 15.84 8.23
C ASP A 128 -12.46 14.60 8.84
N VAL A 129 -12.66 13.57 8.02
CA VAL A 129 -13.05 12.24 8.49
C VAL A 129 -11.80 11.51 8.99
N VAL A 130 -11.78 11.16 10.27
CA VAL A 130 -10.70 10.33 10.83
C VAL A 130 -10.85 8.91 10.32
N ILE A 131 -9.90 8.49 9.48
CA ILE A 131 -9.85 7.14 8.91
C ILE A 131 -9.00 6.27 9.84
N PRO A 132 -9.45 5.06 10.23
CA PRO A 132 -8.60 4.13 10.96
C PRO A 132 -7.39 3.73 10.11
N ALA A 133 -6.29 3.38 10.80
CA ALA A 133 -5.07 2.92 10.14
C ALA A 133 -5.36 1.76 9.19
N GLN A 134 -4.73 1.78 8.04
CA GLN A 134 -4.87 0.75 7.00
C GLN A 134 -3.54 0.03 6.83
N ARG A 135 -3.59 -1.22 6.40
CA ARG A 135 -2.40 -1.98 6.05
C ARG A 135 -1.75 -1.35 4.81
N THR A 136 -0.44 -1.15 4.87
CA THR A 136 0.35 -0.54 3.79
C THR A 136 1.09 -1.56 2.94
N THR A 137 1.41 -2.74 3.49
CA THR A 137 2.15 -3.79 2.79
C THR A 137 1.20 -4.90 2.34
N PHE A 138 1.16 -5.17 1.06
CA PHE A 138 0.36 -6.21 0.44
C PHE A 138 1.26 -7.31 -0.12
N ILE A 139 0.73 -8.53 -0.19
CA ILE A 139 1.44 -9.69 -0.75
C ILE A 139 1.63 -9.52 -2.25
N ARG A 140 0.69 -8.87 -2.92
CA ARG A 140 0.81 -8.51 -4.33
C ARG A 140 2.10 -7.75 -4.65
N ASP A 141 2.57 -6.89 -3.74
CA ASP A 141 3.78 -6.07 -3.93
C ASP A 141 5.09 -6.89 -3.98
N LEU A 142 5.03 -8.15 -3.53
CA LEU A 142 6.18 -9.07 -3.55
C LEU A 142 6.32 -9.81 -4.88
N LEU A 143 5.25 -9.87 -5.65
CA LEU A 143 5.13 -10.66 -6.87
C LEU A 143 5.42 -9.82 -8.11
N THR A 144 5.95 -10.48 -9.13
CA THR A 144 6.12 -9.86 -10.44
C THR A 144 4.77 -9.77 -11.14
N SER A 145 4.46 -8.62 -11.72
CA SER A 145 3.24 -8.41 -12.51
C SER A 145 3.59 -8.25 -13.98
N ILE A 146 2.87 -8.97 -14.85
CA ILE A 146 3.00 -8.95 -16.30
C ILE A 146 1.64 -8.61 -16.93
N PRO A 147 1.54 -7.58 -17.76
CA PRO A 147 0.29 -7.26 -18.44
C PRO A 147 -0.07 -8.33 -19.48
N THR A 148 -1.36 -8.67 -19.57
CA THR A 148 -1.88 -9.62 -20.55
C THR A 148 -3.18 -9.12 -21.18
N SER A 149 -3.42 -9.48 -22.45
CA SER A 149 -4.69 -9.22 -23.13
C SER A 149 -5.62 -10.46 -23.17
N SER A 150 -5.08 -11.62 -22.80
CA SER A 150 -5.78 -12.90 -22.89
C SER A 150 -6.67 -13.17 -21.66
N ASN A 151 -7.65 -14.03 -21.82
CA ASN A 151 -8.53 -14.48 -20.71
C ASN A 151 -7.94 -15.68 -19.95
N ALA A 152 -6.91 -16.29 -20.49
CA ALA A 152 -6.10 -17.33 -19.85
C ALA A 152 -4.68 -17.23 -20.40
N VAL A 153 -3.71 -17.52 -19.56
CA VAL A 153 -2.29 -17.58 -19.93
C VAL A 153 -1.82 -19.02 -19.76
N GLU A 154 -1.21 -19.55 -20.78
CA GLU A 154 -0.61 -20.90 -20.76
C GLU A 154 0.87 -20.76 -20.48
N VAL A 155 1.34 -21.40 -19.43
CA VAL A 155 2.74 -21.39 -18.99
C VAL A 155 3.28 -22.80 -19.09
N MET A 156 4.37 -22.99 -19.84
CA MET A 156 5.13 -24.23 -19.82
C MET A 156 6.11 -24.19 -18.66
N ARG A 157 5.99 -25.13 -17.75
CA ARG A 157 6.94 -25.30 -16.66
C ARG A 157 7.69 -26.62 -16.77
N GLU A 158 8.92 -26.64 -16.31
CA GLU A 158 9.69 -27.86 -16.14
C GLU A 158 9.09 -28.64 -14.98
N ASN A 159 8.74 -29.90 -15.21
CA ASN A 159 8.17 -30.76 -14.20
C ASN A 159 9.24 -31.57 -13.48
N VAL A 160 9.99 -32.38 -14.23
CA VAL A 160 11.04 -33.23 -13.68
C VAL A 160 12.26 -33.23 -14.60
N PHE A 161 13.41 -32.90 -14.02
CA PHE A 161 14.71 -33.16 -14.61
C PHE A 161 15.37 -34.31 -13.86
N THR A 162 15.54 -35.45 -14.53
CA THR A 162 16.26 -36.58 -13.99
C THR A 162 17.67 -36.58 -14.55
N ASN A 163 18.62 -36.21 -13.72
CA ASN A 163 20.03 -36.20 -14.12
C ASN A 163 20.67 -37.56 -13.77
N ASN A 164 20.88 -38.37 -14.79
CA ASN A 164 21.59 -39.65 -14.68
C ASN A 164 23.00 -39.55 -15.24
N SER A 165 23.58 -38.35 -15.30
CA SER A 165 24.95 -38.21 -15.82
C SER A 165 25.91 -39.03 -15.00
N ALA A 166 26.58 -39.92 -15.63
CA ALA A 166 27.58 -40.83 -15.04
C ALA A 166 28.78 -41.02 -15.97
N PRO A 167 29.95 -41.25 -15.44
CA PRO A 167 31.07 -41.71 -16.24
C PRO A 167 30.66 -42.97 -17.01
N GLN A 168 31.10 -43.10 -18.28
CA GLN A 168 30.85 -44.32 -19.02
C GLN A 168 31.43 -45.51 -18.30
N GLN A 169 30.55 -46.44 -17.89
CA GLN A 169 30.94 -47.62 -17.10
C GLN A 169 31.63 -48.65 -17.98
N PRO A 170 32.69 -49.31 -17.51
CA PRO A 170 33.20 -50.51 -18.19
C PRO A 170 32.18 -51.63 -18.09
N SER A 171 32.17 -52.54 -19.07
CA SER A 171 31.40 -53.78 -18.98
C SER A 171 31.73 -54.48 -17.65
N SER A 172 30.72 -54.96 -16.91
CA SER A 172 30.83 -55.50 -15.56
C SER A 172 31.85 -56.68 -15.41
N ALA A 173 32.39 -57.12 -16.49
CA ALA A 173 33.33 -58.28 -16.54
C ALA A 173 34.79 -57.92 -16.80
N SER A 174 35.16 -56.66 -17.07
CA SER A 174 36.53 -56.32 -17.43
C SER A 174 37.03 -55.02 -16.85
N THR A 175 38.18 -55.10 -16.18
CA THR A 175 38.98 -53.94 -15.71
C THR A 175 39.98 -53.44 -16.74
N ALA A 176 39.93 -53.96 -18.00
CA ALA A 176 40.86 -53.62 -19.03
C ALA A 176 40.60 -52.18 -19.58
N ILE A 177 41.67 -51.43 -19.89
CA ILE A 177 41.61 -50.13 -20.55
C ILE A 177 40.85 -50.29 -21.89
N GLY A 178 39.79 -49.44 -22.09
CA GLY A 178 38.92 -49.53 -23.27
C GLY A 178 37.66 -50.40 -23.10
N ALA A 179 37.50 -51.14 -22.03
CA ALA A 179 36.34 -52.00 -21.81
C ALA A 179 34.99 -51.22 -21.69
N GLY A 180 35.02 -49.94 -21.49
CA GLY A 180 33.81 -49.05 -21.42
C GLY A 180 33.45 -48.36 -22.76
N GLU A 181 34.23 -48.51 -23.81
CA GLU A 181 34.04 -47.70 -25.03
C GLU A 181 32.75 -47.99 -25.82
N PHE A 182 32.15 -49.16 -25.64
CA PHE A 182 30.91 -49.55 -26.34
C PHE A 182 29.68 -49.67 -25.44
N GLN A 183 29.78 -49.21 -24.18
CA GLN A 183 28.63 -49.22 -23.28
C GLN A 183 27.72 -48.00 -23.60
N ALA A 184 26.41 -48.20 -23.43
CA ALA A 184 25.44 -47.12 -23.55
C ALA A 184 25.73 -46.02 -22.50
N LYS A 185 25.70 -44.79 -22.92
CA LYS A 185 25.77 -43.65 -22.02
C LYS A 185 24.49 -43.55 -21.21
N ALA A 186 24.59 -43.03 -19.99
CA ALA A 186 23.43 -42.81 -19.14
C ALA A 186 22.46 -41.82 -19.81
N GLU A 187 21.21 -42.20 -19.87
CA GLU A 187 20.13 -41.38 -20.40
C GLU A 187 19.51 -40.53 -19.30
N SER A 188 19.47 -39.23 -19.49
CA SER A 188 18.77 -38.26 -18.64
C SER A 188 17.42 -37.91 -19.26
N ASN A 189 16.44 -37.59 -18.42
CA ASN A 189 15.10 -37.27 -18.88
C ASN A 189 14.68 -35.88 -18.41
N LEU A 190 13.97 -35.16 -19.27
CA LEU A 190 13.43 -33.85 -19.01
C LEU A 190 11.96 -33.81 -19.45
N THR A 191 11.07 -33.47 -18.54
CA THR A 191 9.64 -33.42 -18.83
C THR A 191 9.08 -32.00 -18.54
N TYR A 192 8.16 -31.58 -19.41
CA TYR A 192 7.47 -30.30 -19.26
C TYR A 192 5.98 -30.53 -18.99
N GLU A 193 5.39 -29.58 -18.28
CA GLU A 193 3.95 -29.55 -18.00
C GLU A 193 3.38 -28.21 -18.47
N LEU A 194 2.24 -28.26 -19.16
CA LEU A 194 1.49 -27.08 -19.54
C LEU A 194 0.47 -26.73 -18.46
N VAL A 195 0.59 -25.55 -17.87
CA VAL A 195 -0.34 -25.05 -16.86
C VAL A 195 -1.11 -23.88 -17.41
N THR A 196 -2.43 -23.97 -17.34
CA THR A 196 -3.32 -22.87 -17.75
C THR A 196 -3.71 -22.03 -16.55
N VAL A 197 -3.38 -20.76 -16.60
CA VAL A 197 -3.71 -19.74 -15.59
C VAL A 197 -4.93 -18.95 -16.04
N PRO A 198 -6.11 -19.15 -15.49
CA PRO A 198 -7.30 -18.40 -15.86
C PRO A 198 -7.27 -16.99 -15.25
N VAL A 199 -7.66 -16.00 -16.04
CA VAL A 199 -7.89 -14.63 -15.56
C VAL A 199 -9.28 -14.55 -14.93
N ARG A 200 -9.34 -13.99 -13.71
CA ARG A 200 -10.59 -13.86 -12.94
C ARG A 200 -10.90 -12.40 -12.68
N THR A 201 -12.18 -12.10 -12.56
CA THR A 201 -12.67 -10.76 -12.20
C THR A 201 -12.90 -10.70 -10.70
N MET A 202 -12.28 -9.71 -10.05
CA MET A 202 -12.49 -9.37 -8.65
C MET A 202 -13.24 -8.05 -8.61
N ALA A 203 -14.40 -8.02 -7.97
CA ALA A 203 -15.22 -6.82 -7.94
C ALA A 203 -16.05 -6.74 -6.66
N HIS A 204 -16.31 -5.51 -6.23
CA HIS A 204 -17.33 -5.21 -5.24
C HIS A 204 -17.89 -3.80 -5.47
N TRP A 205 -19.04 -3.51 -4.90
CA TRP A 205 -19.70 -2.25 -5.12
C TRP A 205 -20.40 -1.75 -3.86
N ILE A 206 -20.61 -0.44 -3.82
CA ILE A 206 -21.34 0.24 -2.76
C ILE A 206 -22.47 1.07 -3.37
N ALA A 207 -23.66 1.03 -2.73
CA ALA A 207 -24.74 1.93 -3.04
C ALA A 207 -24.59 3.25 -2.27
N ALA A 208 -24.79 4.36 -2.94
CA ALA A 208 -24.79 5.68 -2.35
C ALA A 208 -25.96 6.52 -2.85
N SER A 209 -26.40 7.51 -2.08
CA SER A 209 -27.35 8.50 -2.55
C SER A 209 -26.64 9.59 -3.34
N ARG A 210 -27.18 9.96 -4.50
CA ARG A 210 -26.67 11.07 -5.32
C ARG A 210 -26.62 12.40 -4.56
N GLN A 211 -27.61 12.64 -3.72
CA GLN A 211 -27.66 13.85 -2.88
C GLN A 211 -26.48 13.92 -1.92
N VAL A 212 -26.20 12.83 -1.19
CA VAL A 212 -25.07 12.76 -0.24
C VAL A 212 -23.73 12.94 -0.95
N LEU A 213 -23.55 12.38 -2.14
CA LEU A 213 -22.32 12.54 -2.91
C LEU A 213 -22.16 13.99 -3.42
N SER A 214 -23.26 14.66 -3.78
CA SER A 214 -23.26 16.06 -4.19
C SER A 214 -22.95 17.00 -3.02
N ASP A 215 -23.54 16.73 -1.85
CA ASP A 215 -23.41 17.57 -0.66
C ASP A 215 -22.05 17.37 0.05
N ALA A 216 -21.45 16.21 -0.12
CA ALA A 216 -20.18 15.84 0.51
C ALA A 216 -19.17 15.24 -0.49
N PRO A 217 -18.50 16.05 -1.34
CA PRO A 217 -17.52 15.56 -2.34
C PRO A 217 -16.37 14.76 -1.72
N MET A 218 -16.03 15.05 -0.45
CA MET A 218 -15.02 14.32 0.30
C MET A 218 -15.44 12.86 0.52
N LEU A 219 -16.74 12.57 0.63
CA LEU A 219 -17.26 11.23 0.84
C LEU A 219 -17.00 10.33 -0.38
N GLN A 220 -17.14 10.87 -1.60
CA GLN A 220 -16.84 10.13 -2.82
C GLN A 220 -15.38 9.64 -2.80
N ARG A 221 -14.44 10.54 -2.56
CA ARG A 221 -13.02 10.19 -2.48
C ARG A 221 -12.74 9.15 -1.39
N LEU A 222 -13.43 9.23 -0.25
CA LEU A 222 -13.30 8.26 0.83
C LEU A 222 -13.81 6.88 0.40
N VAL A 223 -14.96 6.82 -0.29
CA VAL A 223 -15.54 5.57 -0.81
C VAL A 223 -14.59 4.95 -1.83
N ASP A 224 -14.06 5.73 -2.78
CA ASP A 224 -13.11 5.25 -3.78
C ASP A 224 -11.85 4.63 -3.12
N THR A 225 -11.27 5.33 -2.14
CA THR A 225 -10.12 4.81 -1.39
C THR A 225 -10.44 3.51 -0.65
N LYS A 226 -11.64 3.41 -0.06
CA LYS A 226 -12.07 2.21 0.68
C LYS A 226 -12.38 1.03 -0.24
N LEU A 227 -12.92 1.29 -1.42
CA LEU A 227 -13.16 0.26 -2.43
C LEU A 227 -11.84 -0.31 -2.94
N MET A 228 -10.88 0.55 -3.29
CA MET A 228 -9.53 0.09 -3.70
C MET A 228 -8.85 -0.74 -2.60
N TYR A 229 -8.93 -0.26 -1.36
CA TYR A 229 -8.37 -1.00 -0.23
C TYR A 229 -9.04 -2.36 -0.03
N GLY A 230 -10.37 -2.44 -0.21
CA GLY A 230 -11.12 -3.69 -0.12
C GLY A 230 -10.70 -4.71 -1.18
N LEU A 231 -10.47 -4.28 -2.43
CA LEU A 231 -9.95 -5.15 -3.49
C LEU A 231 -8.53 -5.66 -3.16
N ASN A 232 -7.64 -4.80 -2.65
CA ASN A 232 -6.31 -5.23 -2.25
C ASN A 232 -6.34 -6.28 -1.13
N LEU A 233 -7.27 -6.16 -0.16
CA LEU A 233 -7.46 -7.19 0.88
C LEU A 233 -7.96 -8.52 0.30
N LEU A 234 -8.91 -8.46 -0.64
CA LEU A 234 -9.40 -9.65 -1.34
C LEU A 234 -8.29 -10.30 -2.15
N SER A 235 -7.49 -9.48 -2.88
CA SER A 235 -6.36 -9.94 -3.68
C SER A 235 -5.38 -10.74 -2.83
N ASP A 236 -4.94 -10.22 -1.68
CA ASP A 236 -4.05 -10.94 -0.77
C ASP A 236 -4.64 -12.27 -0.28
N THR A 237 -5.93 -12.29 0.03
CA THR A 237 -6.62 -13.52 0.46
C THR A 237 -6.66 -14.54 -0.67
N GLN A 238 -6.92 -14.11 -1.89
CA GLN A 238 -6.94 -14.99 -3.07
C GLN A 238 -5.55 -15.52 -3.42
N LEU A 239 -4.52 -14.69 -3.36
CA LEU A 239 -3.13 -15.09 -3.63
C LEU A 239 -2.63 -16.13 -2.62
N LEU A 240 -3.05 -16.04 -1.35
CA LEU A 240 -2.66 -17.00 -0.32
C LEU A 240 -3.56 -18.24 -0.27
N TYR A 241 -4.87 -18.02 -0.14
CA TYR A 241 -5.85 -19.06 0.21
C TYR A 241 -6.93 -19.31 -0.84
N GLY A 242 -6.78 -18.76 -2.04
CA GLY A 242 -7.73 -19.01 -3.12
C GLY A 242 -7.89 -20.51 -3.39
N ALA A 243 -9.14 -20.98 -3.47
CA ALA A 243 -9.44 -22.41 -3.57
C ALA A 243 -9.21 -23.01 -4.96
N GLY A 244 -8.98 -22.20 -6.00
CA GLY A 244 -8.85 -22.67 -7.40
C GLY A 244 -10.17 -23.14 -8.04
N THR A 245 -11.29 -23.03 -7.33
CA THR A 245 -12.62 -23.45 -7.78
C THR A 245 -13.60 -22.27 -7.76
N ASN A 246 -14.75 -22.40 -8.45
CA ASN A 246 -15.81 -21.39 -8.42
C ASN A 246 -15.35 -19.95 -8.70
N GLN A 247 -14.55 -19.75 -9.75
CA GLN A 247 -13.97 -18.44 -10.13
C GLN A 247 -12.92 -17.89 -9.17
N SER A 248 -12.51 -18.63 -8.14
CA SER A 248 -11.40 -18.31 -7.26
C SER A 248 -10.05 -18.60 -7.94
N LEU A 249 -9.01 -17.87 -7.59
CA LEU A 249 -7.64 -18.18 -7.99
C LEU A 249 -7.10 -19.36 -7.17
N THR A 250 -6.04 -20.01 -7.65
CA THR A 250 -5.34 -21.03 -6.86
C THR A 250 -4.28 -20.35 -6.00
N GLY A 251 -4.49 -20.33 -4.69
CA GLY A 251 -3.58 -19.68 -3.73
C GLY A 251 -2.39 -20.56 -3.37
N LEU A 252 -1.27 -19.91 -2.99
CA LEU A 252 -0.01 -20.58 -2.62
C LEU A 252 -0.15 -21.59 -1.46
N MET A 253 -1.02 -21.32 -0.51
CA MET A 253 -1.26 -22.22 0.63
C MET A 253 -2.10 -23.45 0.25
N VAL A 254 -2.88 -23.37 -0.83
CA VAL A 254 -3.79 -24.43 -1.28
C VAL A 254 -3.12 -25.30 -2.33
N ASP A 255 -2.27 -24.72 -3.19
CA ASP A 255 -1.60 -25.46 -4.26
C ASP A 255 -0.82 -26.68 -3.72
N SER A 256 -1.06 -27.84 -4.33
CA SER A 256 -0.43 -29.11 -3.94
C SER A 256 1.03 -29.22 -4.38
N GLY A 257 1.44 -28.47 -5.38
CA GLY A 257 2.82 -28.42 -5.88
C GLY A 257 3.78 -27.68 -4.96
N VAL A 258 3.25 -26.75 -4.12
CA VAL A 258 4.04 -26.02 -3.13
C VAL A 258 4.57 -26.97 -2.06
N SER A 259 5.88 -26.91 -1.80
CA SER A 259 6.53 -27.73 -0.78
C SER A 259 5.87 -27.52 0.59
N ASN A 260 5.59 -28.63 1.30
CA ASN A 260 4.97 -28.58 2.62
C ASN A 260 5.96 -29.05 3.69
N GLN A 261 6.28 -28.16 4.64
CA GLN A 261 7.09 -28.50 5.81
C GLN A 261 6.31 -29.31 6.83
N GLY A 262 4.97 -29.29 6.76
CA GLY A 262 4.11 -29.97 7.71
C GLY A 262 3.83 -29.14 8.96
N GLN A 263 3.55 -29.84 10.04
CA GLN A 263 3.29 -29.27 11.37
C GLN A 263 4.50 -29.47 12.30
N ILE A 264 4.56 -28.74 13.40
CA ILE A 264 5.56 -28.96 14.43
C ILE A 264 5.36 -30.34 15.05
N THR A 265 6.45 -30.97 15.44
CA THR A 265 6.45 -32.33 15.99
C THR A 265 5.51 -32.47 17.20
N ALA A 266 4.77 -33.57 17.27
CA ALA A 266 3.91 -33.90 18.39
C ALA A 266 4.70 -33.95 19.71
N GLY A 267 4.07 -33.52 20.81
CA GLY A 267 4.70 -33.49 22.13
C GLY A 267 5.45 -32.19 22.47
N THR A 268 5.51 -31.21 21.54
CA THR A 268 6.07 -29.89 21.84
C THR A 268 5.20 -29.19 22.88
N THR A 269 5.79 -28.78 24.00
CA THR A 269 5.07 -28.01 25.03
C THR A 269 4.91 -26.55 24.64
N ALA A 270 3.96 -25.82 25.26
CA ALA A 270 3.78 -24.42 25.02
C ALA A 270 5.02 -23.56 25.33
N ALA A 271 5.85 -24.02 26.29
CA ALA A 271 7.10 -23.36 26.63
C ALA A 271 8.17 -23.52 25.54
N ASP A 272 8.19 -24.68 24.87
CA ASP A 272 9.17 -25.01 23.83
C ASP A 272 8.72 -24.53 22.45
N LEU A 273 7.44 -24.12 22.32
CA LEU A 273 6.83 -23.75 21.04
C LEU A 273 7.62 -22.66 20.29
N PRO A 274 8.07 -21.56 20.90
CA PRO A 274 8.80 -20.51 20.16
C PRO A 274 10.11 -21.03 19.55
N GLY A 275 10.86 -21.87 20.29
CA GLY A 275 12.08 -22.50 19.80
C GLY A 275 11.80 -23.51 18.68
N ALA A 276 10.71 -24.28 18.80
CA ALA A 276 10.26 -25.21 17.76
C ALA A 276 9.82 -24.48 16.48
N MET A 277 9.14 -23.33 16.60
CA MET A 277 8.77 -22.48 15.47
C MET A 277 10.00 -21.97 14.71
N LEU A 278 11.03 -21.50 15.43
CA LEU A 278 12.29 -21.08 14.83
C LEU A 278 12.95 -22.24 14.05
N ASN A 279 13.08 -23.40 14.67
CA ASN A 279 13.65 -24.58 14.03
C ASN A 279 12.82 -25.02 12.80
N HIS A 280 11.51 -24.90 12.87
CA HIS A 280 10.61 -25.28 11.80
C HIS A 280 10.77 -24.37 10.57
N ILE A 281 10.86 -23.05 10.77
CA ILE A 281 11.17 -22.09 9.70
C ILE A 281 12.56 -22.36 9.13
N ARG A 282 13.58 -22.63 9.98
CA ARG A 282 14.91 -22.94 9.50
C ARG A 282 14.94 -24.21 8.67
N GLY A 283 14.18 -25.22 9.06
CA GLY A 283 13.99 -26.43 8.29
C GLY A 283 13.36 -26.19 6.92
N ALA A 284 12.34 -25.31 6.88
CA ALA A 284 11.70 -24.91 5.63
C ALA A 284 12.66 -24.16 4.69
N ILE A 285 13.49 -23.24 5.22
CA ILE A 285 14.55 -22.56 4.47
C ILE A 285 15.51 -23.59 3.85
N THR A 286 15.98 -24.53 4.65
CA THR A 286 16.90 -25.58 4.19
C THR A 286 16.26 -26.41 3.09
N LYS A 287 14.97 -26.73 3.23
CA LYS A 287 14.23 -27.52 2.24
C LYS A 287 14.17 -26.85 0.88
N CYS A 288 13.84 -25.54 0.82
CA CYS A 288 13.90 -24.77 -0.43
C CYS A 288 15.30 -24.77 -1.06
N GLN A 289 16.33 -24.57 -0.25
CA GLN A 289 17.71 -24.53 -0.73
C GLN A 289 18.23 -25.90 -1.20
N THR A 290 17.77 -26.99 -0.60
CA THR A 290 18.21 -28.32 -0.94
C THR A 290 17.59 -28.85 -2.22
N PHE A 291 16.36 -28.44 -2.53
CA PHE A 291 15.68 -28.94 -3.72
C PHE A 291 16.27 -28.40 -5.03
N GLU A 292 16.38 -27.08 -5.19
CA GLU A 292 16.80 -26.46 -6.46
C GLU A 292 17.58 -25.15 -6.26
N TYR A 293 18.20 -24.95 -5.10
CA TYR A 293 19.00 -23.75 -4.78
C TYR A 293 18.23 -22.41 -4.90
N TYR A 294 16.90 -22.41 -4.66
CA TYR A 294 16.10 -21.20 -4.71
C TYR A 294 16.58 -20.15 -3.69
N ASN A 295 16.62 -18.91 -4.13
CA ASN A 295 16.98 -17.79 -3.29
C ASN A 295 15.74 -17.24 -2.59
N ILE A 296 15.62 -17.54 -1.29
CA ILE A 296 14.46 -17.11 -0.49
C ILE A 296 14.57 -15.61 -0.22
N ASN A 297 13.62 -14.85 -0.76
CA ASN A 297 13.55 -13.40 -0.67
C ASN A 297 12.39 -12.87 0.18
N GLY A 298 11.57 -13.75 0.77
CA GLY A 298 10.49 -13.33 1.67
C GLY A 298 9.93 -14.46 2.52
N LEU A 299 9.61 -14.14 3.78
CA LEU A 299 8.88 -14.96 4.74
C LEU A 299 7.62 -14.20 5.16
N VAL A 300 6.44 -14.75 4.92
CA VAL A 300 5.16 -14.17 5.34
C VAL A 300 4.64 -14.90 6.56
N VAL A 301 4.32 -14.14 7.61
CA VAL A 301 3.80 -14.66 8.88
C VAL A 301 2.70 -13.75 9.43
N ASN A 302 1.87 -14.31 10.32
CA ASN A 302 0.87 -13.54 11.06
C ASN A 302 1.53 -12.71 12.17
N PRO A 303 1.02 -11.51 12.50
CA PRO A 303 1.56 -10.68 13.59
C PRO A 303 1.61 -11.35 14.95
N GLU A 304 0.64 -12.19 15.29
CA GLU A 304 0.62 -12.92 16.57
C GLU A 304 1.72 -14.00 16.64
N ASP A 305 1.95 -14.68 15.52
CA ASP A 305 3.03 -15.67 15.41
C ASP A 305 4.39 -14.98 15.44
N TRP A 306 4.52 -13.84 14.78
CA TRP A 306 5.73 -13.03 14.82
C TRP A 306 6.04 -12.54 16.24
N GLN A 307 5.04 -12.07 16.98
CA GLN A 307 5.19 -11.74 18.40
C GLN A 307 5.72 -12.90 19.20
N THR A 308 5.20 -14.12 18.97
CA THR A 308 5.64 -15.34 19.65
C THR A 308 7.11 -15.64 19.36
N LEU A 309 7.55 -15.43 18.11
CA LEU A 309 8.95 -15.60 17.71
C LEU A 309 9.87 -14.56 18.36
N GLU A 310 9.48 -13.29 18.37
CA GLU A 310 10.27 -12.20 18.98
C GLU A 310 10.39 -12.36 20.50
N THR A 311 9.36 -12.86 21.16
CA THR A 311 9.35 -13.08 22.61
C THR A 311 9.93 -14.42 23.05
N ALA A 312 10.55 -15.16 22.12
CA ALA A 312 11.20 -16.43 22.45
C ALA A 312 12.29 -16.25 23.50
N LYS A 313 12.23 -17.07 24.57
CA LYS A 313 13.20 -17.06 25.67
C LYS A 313 14.02 -18.34 25.70
N GLY A 314 15.27 -18.23 26.08
CA GLY A 314 16.11 -19.38 26.40
C GLY A 314 15.73 -20.01 27.73
N SER A 315 16.32 -21.14 28.03
CA SER A 315 16.14 -21.88 29.32
C SER A 315 16.55 -21.05 30.55
N ASP A 316 17.38 -20.05 30.35
CA ASP A 316 17.86 -19.09 31.34
C ASP A 316 16.94 -17.86 31.50
N GLY A 317 15.82 -17.82 30.78
CA GLY A 317 14.81 -16.75 30.83
C GLY A 317 15.18 -15.49 30.04
N HIS A 318 16.35 -15.43 29.42
CA HIS A 318 16.72 -14.32 28.54
C HIS A 318 16.06 -14.46 27.17
N TYR A 319 15.70 -13.33 26.57
CA TYR A 319 15.17 -13.32 25.20
C TYR A 319 16.28 -13.79 24.24
N ILE A 320 15.97 -14.76 23.38
CA ILE A 320 16.89 -15.25 22.35
C ILE A 320 17.15 -14.16 21.32
N TRP A 321 16.14 -13.35 21.03
CA TRP A 321 16.17 -12.27 20.06
C TRP A 321 16.33 -10.90 20.75
N VAL A 322 17.54 -10.50 21.07
CA VAL A 322 17.81 -9.22 21.73
C VAL A 322 18.11 -8.09 20.73
N SER A 323 18.26 -8.38 19.47
CA SER A 323 18.55 -7.37 18.45
C SER A 323 17.26 -6.90 17.79
N VAL A 324 16.52 -6.01 18.45
CA VAL A 324 15.63 -5.09 17.74
C VAL A 324 16.51 -3.99 17.16
N PRO A 325 16.91 -4.05 15.88
CA PRO A 325 17.63 -2.95 15.29
C PRO A 325 16.68 -1.76 15.30
N SER A 326 16.97 -0.73 16.02
CA SER A 326 16.23 0.52 15.97
C SER A 326 16.24 1.02 14.52
N GLY A 327 15.13 0.83 13.80
CA GLY A 327 14.91 1.29 12.43
C GLY A 327 15.37 0.34 11.31
N GLY A 328 15.64 -0.94 11.57
CA GLY A 328 15.98 -1.94 10.54
C GLY A 328 14.77 -2.74 10.05
N GLU A 329 14.86 -3.29 8.84
CA GLU A 329 13.89 -4.26 8.32
C GLU A 329 13.84 -5.50 9.20
N GLN A 330 12.64 -6.04 9.40
CA GLN A 330 12.47 -7.31 10.12
C GLN A 330 13.07 -8.46 9.29
N ARG A 331 14.09 -9.12 9.81
CA ARG A 331 14.79 -10.20 9.10
C ARG A 331 15.00 -11.39 10.02
N LEU A 332 14.78 -12.59 9.49
CA LEU A 332 15.04 -13.84 10.16
C LEU A 332 16.04 -14.65 9.30
N TRP A 333 17.23 -14.97 9.83
CA TRP A 333 18.34 -15.61 9.07
C TRP A 333 18.59 -14.97 7.70
N ARG A 334 18.66 -13.65 7.67
CA ARG A 334 18.85 -12.80 6.45
C ARG A 334 17.66 -12.75 5.50
N VAL A 335 16.59 -13.53 5.74
CA VAL A 335 15.36 -13.47 4.97
C VAL A 335 14.50 -12.31 5.51
N PRO A 336 14.04 -11.39 4.68
CA PRO A 336 13.10 -10.35 5.10
C PRO A 336 11.77 -10.98 5.53
N VAL A 337 11.22 -10.50 6.66
CA VAL A 337 9.96 -10.99 7.20
C VAL A 337 8.86 -9.96 6.91
N ILE A 338 7.79 -10.44 6.31
CA ILE A 338 6.60 -9.65 6.00
C ILE A 338 5.50 -10.07 6.95
N VAL A 339 5.20 -9.19 7.89
CA VAL A 339 4.14 -9.41 8.86
C VAL A 339 2.81 -8.95 8.28
N SER A 340 1.90 -9.88 8.03
CA SER A 340 0.62 -9.60 7.38
C SER A 340 -0.55 -10.33 8.03
N ASN A 341 -1.63 -9.58 8.31
CA ASN A 341 -2.91 -10.15 8.76
C ASN A 341 -3.63 -10.97 7.68
N ALA A 342 -3.14 -10.97 6.42
CA ALA A 342 -3.67 -11.85 5.40
C ALA A 342 -3.28 -13.32 5.64
N MET A 343 -2.16 -13.57 6.35
CA MET A 343 -1.76 -14.90 6.77
C MET A 343 -2.58 -15.32 7.99
N THR A 344 -3.16 -16.51 7.93
CA THR A 344 -3.87 -17.10 9.07
C THR A 344 -2.88 -17.42 10.20
N LYS A 345 -3.29 -17.14 11.45
CA LYS A 345 -2.49 -17.52 12.63
C LYS A 345 -2.14 -19.00 12.59
N GLY A 346 -0.91 -19.31 12.85
CA GLY A 346 -0.39 -20.66 12.84
C GLY A 346 0.09 -21.15 11.47
N ASP A 347 -0.03 -20.36 10.43
CA ASP A 347 0.50 -20.65 9.10
C ASP A 347 1.70 -19.75 8.77
N PHE A 348 2.63 -20.25 7.97
CA PHE A 348 3.69 -19.45 7.38
C PHE A 348 3.97 -19.88 5.95
N LEU A 349 4.49 -18.95 5.17
CA LEU A 349 4.89 -19.18 3.78
C LEU A 349 6.22 -18.47 3.52
N LEU A 350 7.17 -19.20 3.01
CA LEU A 350 8.46 -18.63 2.57
C LEU A 350 8.79 -19.09 1.15
N GLY A 351 9.59 -18.31 0.45
CA GLY A 351 10.01 -18.68 -0.89
C GLY A 351 10.66 -17.55 -1.68
N ASP A 352 10.84 -17.83 -2.95
CA ASP A 352 11.27 -16.87 -3.95
C ASP A 352 10.03 -16.25 -4.62
N TRP A 353 9.64 -15.08 -4.15
CA TRP A 353 8.45 -14.37 -4.63
C TRP A 353 8.64 -13.77 -6.02
N THR A 354 9.89 -13.54 -6.42
CA THR A 354 10.20 -12.89 -7.70
C THR A 354 10.11 -13.86 -8.87
N MET A 355 10.59 -15.09 -8.68
CA MET A 355 10.65 -16.11 -9.73
C MET A 355 9.56 -17.18 -9.61
N GLY A 356 9.05 -17.40 -8.40
CA GLY A 356 8.17 -18.54 -8.11
C GLY A 356 6.74 -18.37 -8.58
N ALA A 357 6.22 -17.14 -8.62
CA ALA A 357 4.85 -16.86 -9.03
C ALA A 357 4.73 -15.49 -9.70
N THR A 358 3.79 -15.40 -10.63
CA THR A 358 3.57 -14.20 -11.46
C THR A 358 2.08 -13.83 -11.47
N ILE A 359 1.81 -12.53 -11.39
CA ILE A 359 0.47 -11.96 -11.59
C ILE A 359 0.35 -11.53 -13.05
N TYR A 360 -0.70 -11.97 -13.72
CA TYR A 360 -1.02 -11.61 -15.09
C TYR A 360 -2.15 -10.58 -15.09
N ASP A 361 -1.80 -9.31 -15.10
CA ASP A 361 -2.77 -8.21 -15.04
C ASP A 361 -3.42 -7.99 -16.42
N ARG A 362 -4.74 -8.19 -16.51
CA ARG A 362 -5.51 -7.92 -17.72
C ARG A 362 -6.17 -6.56 -17.69
N GLU A 363 -6.80 -6.23 -16.59
CA GLU A 363 -7.43 -4.94 -16.34
C GLU A 363 -7.02 -4.47 -14.96
N GLN A 364 -6.39 -3.31 -14.93
CA GLN A 364 -6.02 -2.66 -13.67
C GLN A 364 -7.28 -2.26 -12.91
N MET A 365 -7.13 -2.05 -11.62
CA MET A 365 -8.21 -1.60 -10.75
C MET A 365 -8.86 -0.32 -11.28
N ASP A 366 -10.16 -0.39 -11.60
CA ASP A 366 -10.96 0.71 -12.11
C ASP A 366 -12.20 0.92 -11.25
N ILE A 367 -12.62 2.17 -11.12
CA ILE A 367 -13.82 2.55 -10.38
C ILE A 367 -14.82 3.12 -11.36
N ARG A 368 -16.00 2.49 -11.42
CA ARG A 368 -17.10 2.88 -12.27
C ARG A 368 -18.30 3.32 -11.45
N VAL A 369 -18.92 4.38 -11.90
CA VAL A 369 -20.12 4.95 -11.26
C VAL A 369 -21.29 4.80 -12.22
N SER A 370 -22.41 4.25 -11.75
CA SER A 370 -23.61 4.04 -12.55
C SER A 370 -24.88 4.36 -11.77
N GLU A 371 -25.80 5.04 -12.44
CA GLU A 371 -27.15 5.35 -11.92
C GLU A 371 -28.22 4.36 -12.44
N SER A 372 -27.85 3.46 -13.37
CA SER A 372 -28.79 2.58 -14.07
C SER A 372 -29.05 1.23 -13.38
N HIS A 373 -28.50 1.01 -12.16
CA HIS A 373 -28.72 -0.24 -11.44
C HIS A 373 -30.12 -0.32 -10.84
N SER A 374 -30.89 -1.35 -11.22
CA SER A 374 -32.26 -1.58 -10.72
C SER A 374 -33.14 -0.31 -10.84
N ASP A 375 -33.75 0.12 -9.75
CA ASP A 375 -34.60 1.31 -9.64
C ASP A 375 -33.85 2.58 -9.11
N TYR A 376 -32.52 2.60 -9.18
CA TYR A 376 -31.70 3.70 -8.68
C TYR A 376 -31.97 5.01 -9.40
N PHE A 377 -32.28 4.95 -10.70
CA PHE A 377 -32.66 6.14 -11.46
C PHE A 377 -33.86 6.88 -10.84
N VAL A 378 -34.86 6.13 -10.41
CA VAL A 378 -36.09 6.71 -9.79
C VAL A 378 -35.85 7.13 -8.34
N LYS A 379 -34.92 6.46 -7.63
CA LYS A 379 -34.64 6.67 -6.21
C LYS A 379 -33.43 7.59 -5.95
N ASN A 380 -32.87 8.23 -6.99
CA ASN A 380 -31.63 9.01 -6.89
C ASN A 380 -30.47 8.23 -6.23
N GLY A 381 -30.40 6.93 -6.52
CA GLY A 381 -29.33 6.06 -6.10
C GLY A 381 -28.20 6.02 -7.11
N VAL A 382 -26.98 5.78 -6.64
CA VAL A 382 -25.78 5.60 -7.45
C VAL A 382 -25.06 4.35 -6.96
N ALA A 383 -24.67 3.48 -7.89
CA ALA A 383 -23.79 2.34 -7.63
C ALA A 383 -22.36 2.72 -7.99
N ILE A 384 -21.45 2.58 -7.05
CA ILE A 384 -20.00 2.76 -7.24
C ILE A 384 -19.38 1.37 -7.20
N LEU A 385 -18.87 0.91 -8.34
CA LEU A 385 -18.25 -0.39 -8.55
C LEU A 385 -16.73 -0.23 -8.63
N ALA A 386 -16.00 -1.03 -7.90
CA ALA A 386 -14.57 -1.23 -8.12
C ALA A 386 -14.33 -2.63 -8.66
N GLU A 387 -13.54 -2.73 -9.71
CA GLU A 387 -13.30 -3.97 -10.45
C GLU A 387 -11.84 -4.05 -10.89
N GLU A 388 -11.28 -5.26 -10.84
CA GLU A 388 -9.98 -5.59 -11.44
C GLU A 388 -10.04 -7.00 -12.05
N ARG A 389 -9.17 -7.26 -13.03
CA ARG A 389 -9.10 -8.58 -13.67
C ARG A 389 -7.66 -9.02 -13.79
N TYR A 390 -7.33 -10.11 -13.13
CA TYR A 390 -5.98 -10.69 -13.19
C TYR A 390 -6.01 -12.22 -13.05
N GLY A 391 -4.93 -12.85 -13.51
CA GLY A 391 -4.63 -14.25 -13.30
C GLY A 391 -3.45 -14.39 -12.34
N PHE A 392 -3.40 -15.49 -11.60
CA PHE A 392 -2.28 -15.80 -10.73
C PHE A 392 -1.68 -17.14 -11.13
N GLY A 393 -0.44 -17.11 -11.62
CA GLY A 393 0.31 -18.28 -12.04
C GLY A 393 1.41 -18.63 -11.04
N ILE A 394 1.40 -19.87 -10.56
CA ILE A 394 2.49 -20.44 -9.76
C ILE A 394 3.40 -21.19 -10.74
N GLU A 395 4.48 -20.53 -11.17
CA GLU A 395 5.37 -21.08 -12.20
C GLU A 395 6.30 -22.13 -11.62
N LEU A 396 6.87 -21.86 -10.46
CA LEU A 396 7.78 -22.75 -9.75
C LEU A 396 7.26 -23.06 -8.37
N PRO A 397 6.33 -24.02 -8.21
CA PRO A 397 5.73 -24.32 -6.91
C PRO A 397 6.74 -24.71 -5.83
N LYS A 398 7.83 -25.39 -6.21
CA LYS A 398 8.89 -25.79 -5.30
C LYS A 398 9.76 -24.63 -4.79
N ALA A 399 9.67 -23.45 -5.43
CA ALA A 399 10.30 -22.23 -4.94
C ALA A 399 9.66 -21.72 -3.64
N PHE A 400 8.47 -22.23 -3.29
CA PHE A 400 7.77 -21.91 -2.07
C PHE A 400 7.72 -23.09 -1.12
N THR A 401 7.78 -22.81 0.18
CA THR A 401 7.52 -23.79 1.23
C THR A 401 6.52 -23.22 2.23
N LYS A 402 5.41 -23.92 2.40
CA LYS A 402 4.39 -23.65 3.41
C LYS A 402 4.55 -24.55 4.60
N GLY A 403 4.14 -24.09 5.77
CA GLY A 403 4.13 -24.90 6.99
C GLY A 403 3.19 -24.35 8.04
N LYS A 404 3.01 -25.13 9.10
CA LYS A 404 2.13 -24.76 10.21
C LYS A 404 2.86 -24.78 11.53
N PHE A 405 2.60 -23.79 12.35
CA PHE A 405 3.09 -23.69 13.73
C PHE A 405 2.23 -24.48 14.73
N THR A 406 1.12 -25.04 14.27
CA THR A 406 0.31 -25.93 15.10
C THR A 406 1.07 -27.23 15.38
N VAL A 407 1.01 -27.67 16.64
CA VAL A 407 1.60 -28.96 17.02
C VAL A 407 0.72 -30.09 16.49
N ALA A 408 1.32 -31.07 15.84
CA ALA A 408 0.59 -32.25 15.37
C ALA A 408 -0.09 -32.97 16.55
N SER A 409 -1.36 -33.33 16.38
CA SER A 409 -2.04 -34.19 17.34
C SER A 409 -1.37 -35.60 17.34
N SER A 410 -1.02 -36.08 18.49
CA SER A 410 -0.47 -37.43 18.69
C SER A 410 -1.50 -38.50 18.32
#